data_19e1ed3fcca9e4abada089ed7edad2ff
#
_entry.id   19e1ed3fcca9e4abada089ed7edad2ff
#
_cell.length_a   1.000
_cell.length_b   1.000
_cell.length_c   1.000
_cell.angle_alpha   90.00
_cell.angle_beta   90.00
_cell.angle_gamma   90.00
#
_symmetry.space_group_name_H-M   'P 1'
#
loop_
_entity.id
_entity.type
_entity.pdbx_description
1 polymer ?
#
loop_
_entity_poly.entity_id
_entity_poly.type
_entity_poly.pdbx_seq_one_letter_code
_entity_poly.pdbx_strand_id
1 'polypeptide(L)'
;FTIFLIWLMVRLFALSSWFLKEDESGVINRYSRKRMWKLFGFLIGIFMSFIILSATIFLNYSDQVGGNAQDHDSPHFKDGTFHNLLPTQIGTENVSFFSTAFEYLVSSEQTAPTDVLPTHEFEPIYLEEGEISVTWFAHSTILVQTNQTNILMDPIFGKDNMDPLFFGPSPFPFEHTYSVENLPKIDHVLISHDHYDHLDMDTIKALKGTTFHVPLGVKAHLVKWNIWSYDINEYDWYDTLELNDNLSFTLTPSQHFSG
;
A
#
# COMPACT_ATOMS: atom_id res chain seq x y z
N PHE A 1 -19.87 -11.86 -5.62
CA PHE A 1 -19.70 -12.73 -6.80
C PHE A 1 -18.80 -13.94 -6.47
N THR A 2 -17.67 -13.75 -5.82
CA THR A 2 -16.75 -14.82 -5.38
C THR A 2 -17.42 -15.83 -4.45
N ILE A 3 -18.20 -15.36 -3.47
CA ILE A 3 -18.98 -16.18 -2.55
C ILE A 3 -20.01 -17.02 -3.31
N PHE A 4 -20.64 -16.46 -4.34
CA PHE A 4 -21.60 -17.18 -5.18
C PHE A 4 -20.92 -18.29 -6.00
N LEU A 5 -19.73 -18.02 -6.54
CA LEU A 5 -18.95 -19.03 -7.28
C LEU A 5 -18.48 -20.18 -6.38
N ILE A 6 -17.97 -19.86 -5.17
CA ILE A 6 -17.61 -20.88 -4.17
C ILE A 6 -18.84 -21.70 -3.79
N TRP A 7 -19.97 -21.06 -3.52
CA TRP A 7 -21.23 -21.74 -3.22
C TRP A 7 -21.68 -22.64 -4.38
N LEU A 8 -21.58 -22.14 -5.63
CA LEU A 8 -21.90 -22.91 -6.83
C LEU A 8 -20.98 -24.13 -6.99
N MET A 9 -19.67 -23.96 -6.76
CA MET A 9 -18.70 -25.07 -6.79
C MET A 9 -19.00 -26.12 -5.73
N VAL A 10 -19.32 -25.70 -4.50
CA VAL A 10 -19.70 -26.62 -3.41
C VAL A 10 -21.00 -27.35 -3.76
N ARG A 11 -21.96 -26.68 -4.37
CA ARG A 11 -23.22 -27.30 -4.81
C ARG A 11 -23.02 -28.26 -5.96
N LEU A 12 -22.17 -27.94 -6.94
CA LEU A 12 -21.82 -28.82 -8.04
C LEU A 12 -21.05 -30.07 -7.56
N PHE A 13 -20.19 -29.89 -6.56
CA PHE A 13 -19.49 -31.01 -5.91
C PHE A 13 -20.45 -31.89 -5.12
N ALA A 14 -21.38 -31.31 -4.37
CA ALA A 14 -22.43 -32.07 -3.66
C ALA A 14 -23.38 -32.80 -4.62
N LEU A 15 -23.74 -32.19 -5.76
CA LEU A 15 -24.50 -32.83 -6.84
C LEU A 15 -23.72 -34.00 -7.47
N SER A 16 -22.40 -33.82 -7.67
CA SER A 16 -21.55 -34.89 -8.21
C SER A 16 -21.46 -36.09 -7.27
N SER A 17 -21.46 -35.87 -5.95
CA SER A 17 -21.52 -36.98 -4.98
C SER A 17 -22.85 -37.73 -4.99
N TRP A 18 -23.95 -37.05 -5.36
CA TRP A 18 -25.25 -37.66 -5.51
C TRP A 18 -25.32 -38.56 -6.77
N PHE A 19 -24.63 -38.16 -7.87
CA PHE A 19 -24.48 -38.98 -9.08
C PHE A 19 -23.52 -40.17 -8.91
N LEU A 20 -22.76 -40.23 -7.81
CA LEU A 20 -21.88 -41.35 -7.47
C LEU A 20 -22.53 -42.40 -6.57
N LYS A 21 -23.86 -42.34 -6.37
CA LYS A 21 -24.54 -43.47 -5.73
C LYS A 21 -24.25 -44.75 -6.52
N GLU A 22 -23.78 -45.73 -5.77
CA GLU A 22 -23.61 -47.11 -6.26
C GLU A 22 -24.91 -47.56 -6.91
N ASP A 23 -24.79 -48.18 -8.08
CA ASP A 23 -25.88 -48.96 -8.62
C ASP A 23 -26.09 -50.22 -7.74
N GLU A 24 -27.19 -50.91 -7.93
CA GLU A 24 -27.55 -52.12 -7.17
C GLU A 24 -26.47 -53.24 -7.28
N SER A 25 -25.46 -53.09 -8.13
CA SER A 25 -24.33 -54.00 -8.32
C SER A 25 -23.07 -53.59 -7.55
N GLY A 26 -23.05 -52.43 -6.86
CA GLY A 26 -21.92 -51.94 -6.08
C GLY A 26 -20.75 -51.42 -6.95
N VAL A 27 -20.93 -51.25 -8.25
CA VAL A 27 -19.88 -50.84 -9.18
C VAL A 27 -20.05 -49.38 -9.56
N ILE A 28 -19.18 -48.51 -9.00
CA ILE A 28 -19.06 -47.13 -9.48
C ILE A 28 -18.49 -47.15 -10.89
N ASN A 29 -19.30 -46.73 -11.87
CA ASN A 29 -18.85 -46.67 -13.25
C ASN A 29 -17.59 -45.79 -13.39
N ARG A 30 -16.45 -46.42 -13.61
CA ARG A 30 -15.13 -45.81 -13.71
C ARG A 30 -15.09 -44.68 -14.78
N TYR A 31 -15.99 -44.73 -15.77
CA TYR A 31 -16.12 -43.72 -16.81
C TYR A 31 -16.80 -42.42 -16.30
N SER A 32 -17.81 -42.55 -15.46
CA SER A 32 -18.51 -41.43 -14.81
C SER A 32 -17.56 -40.66 -13.88
N ARG A 33 -16.75 -41.37 -13.09
CA ARG A 33 -15.75 -40.79 -12.21
C ARG A 33 -14.68 -39.97 -12.96
N LYS A 34 -14.20 -40.46 -14.11
CA LYS A 34 -13.23 -39.71 -14.94
C LYS A 34 -13.82 -38.44 -15.55
N ARG A 35 -15.10 -38.47 -15.98
CA ARG A 35 -15.81 -37.29 -16.50
C ARG A 35 -15.98 -36.21 -15.40
N MET A 36 -16.34 -36.65 -14.23
CA MET A 36 -16.51 -35.75 -13.08
C MET A 36 -15.21 -35.01 -12.73
N TRP A 37 -14.09 -35.73 -12.66
CA TRP A 37 -12.79 -35.09 -12.41
C TRP A 37 -12.37 -34.14 -13.53
N LYS A 38 -12.70 -34.44 -14.78
CA LYS A 38 -12.47 -33.52 -15.91
C LYS A 38 -13.32 -32.25 -15.79
N LEU A 39 -14.60 -32.39 -15.44
CA LEU A 39 -15.49 -31.25 -15.22
C LEU A 39 -15.02 -30.41 -14.04
N PHE A 40 -14.63 -31.04 -12.94
CA PHE A 40 -14.08 -30.33 -11.76
C PHE A 40 -12.80 -29.58 -12.11
N GLY A 41 -11.84 -30.21 -12.79
CA GLY A 41 -10.64 -29.54 -13.28
C GLY A 41 -10.93 -28.39 -14.23
N PHE A 42 -11.91 -28.52 -15.12
CA PHE A 42 -12.34 -27.45 -16.02
C PHE A 42 -12.95 -26.25 -15.24
N LEU A 43 -13.80 -26.52 -14.25
CA LEU A 43 -14.39 -25.48 -13.39
C LEU A 43 -13.34 -24.76 -12.53
N ILE A 44 -12.36 -25.50 -12.00
CA ILE A 44 -11.21 -24.88 -11.31
C ILE A 44 -10.42 -24.01 -12.28
N GLY A 45 -10.16 -24.48 -13.50
CA GLY A 45 -9.47 -23.71 -14.53
C GLY A 45 -10.18 -22.39 -14.85
N ILE A 46 -11.51 -22.42 -15.02
CA ILE A 46 -12.31 -21.19 -15.22
C ILE A 46 -12.21 -20.27 -14.01
N PHE A 47 -12.32 -20.80 -12.80
CA PHE A 47 -12.24 -20.01 -11.57
C PHE A 47 -10.87 -19.34 -11.40
N MET A 48 -9.80 -20.09 -11.64
CA MET A 48 -8.43 -19.55 -11.58
C MET A 48 -8.20 -18.51 -12.69
N SER A 49 -8.70 -18.73 -13.91
CA SER A 49 -8.62 -17.75 -15.00
C SER A 49 -9.37 -16.47 -14.65
N PHE A 50 -10.53 -16.58 -13.98
CA PHE A 50 -11.28 -15.43 -13.52
C PHE A 50 -10.53 -14.65 -12.43
N ILE A 51 -9.90 -15.34 -11.47
CA ILE A 51 -9.06 -14.71 -10.44
C ILE A 51 -7.89 -13.94 -11.09
N ILE A 52 -7.18 -14.61 -12.02
CA ILE A 52 -6.04 -13.99 -12.72
C ILE A 52 -6.51 -12.76 -13.51
N LEU A 53 -7.60 -12.88 -14.27
CA LEU A 53 -8.15 -11.75 -15.03
C LEU A 53 -8.58 -10.61 -14.13
N SER A 54 -9.25 -10.90 -13.02
CA SER A 54 -9.68 -9.88 -12.06
C SER A 54 -8.49 -9.19 -11.40
N ALA A 55 -7.47 -9.94 -11.01
CA ALA A 55 -6.23 -9.40 -10.47
C ALA A 55 -5.51 -8.54 -11.52
N THR A 56 -5.42 -9.00 -12.77
CA THR A 56 -4.81 -8.24 -13.86
C THR A 56 -5.55 -6.92 -14.11
N ILE A 57 -6.89 -6.94 -14.12
CA ILE A 57 -7.70 -5.74 -14.28
C ILE A 57 -7.48 -4.79 -13.10
N PHE A 58 -7.51 -5.32 -11.87
CA PHE A 58 -7.26 -4.52 -10.68
C PHE A 58 -5.89 -3.84 -10.71
N LEU A 59 -4.83 -4.61 -10.93
CA LEU A 59 -3.45 -4.10 -10.94
C LEU A 59 -3.20 -3.05 -12.04
N ASN A 60 -3.89 -3.13 -13.17
CA ASN A 60 -3.68 -2.20 -14.29
C ASN A 60 -4.60 -0.97 -14.28
N TYR A 61 -5.79 -1.09 -13.68
CA TYR A 61 -6.82 -0.05 -13.81
C TYR A 61 -7.29 0.54 -12.49
N SER A 62 -6.94 -0.05 -11.34
CA SER A 62 -7.29 0.53 -10.05
C SER A 62 -6.44 1.77 -9.76
N ASP A 63 -7.11 2.84 -9.33
CA ASP A 63 -6.41 4.02 -8.82
C ASP A 63 -5.58 3.71 -7.57
N GLN A 64 -6.01 2.74 -6.77
CA GLN A 64 -5.32 2.34 -5.55
C GLN A 64 -3.90 1.82 -5.80
N VAL A 65 -3.63 1.22 -6.96
CA VAL A 65 -2.30 0.70 -7.31
C VAL A 65 -1.34 1.82 -7.73
N GLY A 66 -1.83 3.04 -7.89
CA GLY A 66 -0.99 4.16 -8.31
C GLY A 66 -0.65 4.16 -9.81
N GLY A 67 0.22 5.06 -10.23
CA GLY A 67 0.71 5.22 -11.59
C GLY A 67 2.05 4.51 -11.82
N ASN A 68 2.39 4.26 -13.06
CA ASN A 68 3.70 3.73 -13.43
C ASN A 68 4.69 4.87 -13.65
N ALA A 69 5.86 4.78 -13.05
CA ALA A 69 6.96 5.68 -13.34
C ALA A 69 7.36 5.58 -14.82
N GLN A 70 7.75 6.71 -15.38
CA GLN A 70 8.30 6.78 -16.74
C GLN A 70 9.84 6.74 -16.66
N ASP A 71 10.49 6.69 -17.83
CA ASP A 71 11.95 6.79 -17.90
C ASP A 71 12.42 8.14 -17.32
N HIS A 72 13.45 8.07 -16.47
CA HIS A 72 14.06 9.23 -15.83
C HIS A 72 15.52 9.36 -16.25
N ASP A 73 15.95 10.60 -16.47
CA ASP A 73 17.37 10.93 -16.71
C ASP A 73 18.09 11.02 -15.34
N SER A 74 18.39 9.88 -14.77
CA SER A 74 19.08 9.74 -13.49
C SER A 74 20.12 8.62 -13.57
N PRO A 75 21.31 8.80 -12.97
CA PRO A 75 22.32 7.73 -12.90
C PRO A 75 21.86 6.53 -12.08
N HIS A 76 20.78 6.69 -11.29
CA HIS A 76 20.20 5.67 -10.44
C HIS A 76 19.06 4.91 -11.12
N PHE A 77 18.57 5.38 -12.28
CA PHE A 77 17.51 4.72 -13.05
C PHE A 77 18.14 3.96 -14.22
N LYS A 78 18.01 2.64 -14.22
CA LYS A 78 18.57 1.73 -15.26
C LYS A 78 17.62 0.57 -15.49
N ASP A 79 17.49 0.16 -16.75
CA ASP A 79 16.66 -1.00 -17.15
C ASP A 79 15.19 -0.91 -16.65
N GLY A 80 14.65 0.31 -16.57
CA GLY A 80 13.28 0.57 -16.16
C GLY A 80 13.05 0.56 -14.65
N THR A 81 14.11 0.55 -13.83
CA THR A 81 14.03 0.53 -12.36
C THR A 81 15.06 1.43 -11.69
N PHE A 82 14.75 1.89 -10.47
CA PHE A 82 15.70 2.59 -9.62
C PHE A 82 16.60 1.58 -8.88
N HIS A 83 17.86 1.92 -8.70
CA HIS A 83 18.85 1.08 -8.04
C HIS A 83 19.45 1.79 -6.83
N ASN A 84 19.55 1.09 -5.71
CA ASN A 84 20.28 1.55 -4.55
C ASN A 84 21.78 1.73 -4.87
N LEU A 85 22.45 2.66 -4.16
CA LEU A 85 23.90 2.89 -4.30
C LEU A 85 24.72 1.64 -3.95
N LEU A 86 24.22 0.84 -3.02
CA LEU A 86 24.81 -0.44 -2.63
C LEU A 86 23.81 -1.56 -2.93
N PRO A 87 24.29 -2.77 -3.28
CA PRO A 87 23.43 -3.92 -3.45
C PRO A 87 22.55 -4.13 -2.21
N THR A 88 21.24 -4.13 -2.40
CA THR A 88 20.27 -4.35 -1.32
C THR A 88 19.71 -5.74 -1.44
N GLN A 89 19.87 -6.52 -0.39
CA GLN A 89 19.27 -7.84 -0.30
C GLN A 89 17.80 -7.69 0.15
N ILE A 90 16.87 -8.03 -0.75
CA ILE A 90 15.45 -8.06 -0.43
C ILE A 90 15.12 -9.42 0.18
N GLY A 91 14.76 -9.42 1.46
CA GLY A 91 14.46 -10.64 2.22
C GLY A 91 15.68 -11.28 2.88
N THR A 92 15.44 -12.27 3.72
CA THR A 92 16.47 -13.08 4.39
C THR A 92 16.86 -14.27 3.53
N GLU A 93 18.16 -14.54 3.38
CA GLU A 93 18.64 -15.75 2.70
C GLU A 93 18.04 -16.99 3.38
N ASN A 94 17.58 -17.93 2.55
CA ASN A 94 17.01 -19.22 2.97
C ASN A 94 15.63 -19.18 3.67
N VAL A 95 14.91 -18.07 3.65
CA VAL A 95 13.53 -18.02 4.13
C VAL A 95 12.56 -18.17 2.96
N SER A 96 11.75 -19.21 2.97
CA SER A 96 10.71 -19.43 1.96
C SER A 96 9.52 -18.49 2.21
N PHE A 97 9.01 -17.86 1.16
CA PHE A 97 7.75 -17.11 1.23
C PHE A 97 6.62 -17.91 1.90
N PHE A 98 6.52 -19.21 1.61
CA PHE A 98 5.49 -20.07 2.22
C PHE A 98 5.72 -20.30 3.73
N SER A 99 6.98 -20.42 4.19
CA SER A 99 7.26 -20.53 5.63
C SER A 99 6.93 -19.24 6.36
N THR A 100 7.30 -18.10 5.81
CA THR A 100 6.98 -16.79 6.41
C THR A 100 5.47 -16.55 6.46
N ALA A 101 4.76 -16.82 5.37
CA ALA A 101 3.31 -16.71 5.34
C ALA A 101 2.62 -17.67 6.34
N PHE A 102 3.15 -18.90 6.48
CA PHE A 102 2.64 -19.84 7.46
C PHE A 102 2.93 -19.38 8.90
N GLU A 103 4.13 -18.91 9.20
CA GLU A 103 4.48 -18.33 10.50
C GLU A 103 3.59 -17.14 10.83
N TYR A 104 3.36 -16.24 9.89
CA TYR A 104 2.43 -15.11 10.07
C TYR A 104 1.01 -15.56 10.43
N LEU A 105 0.52 -16.63 9.81
CA LEU A 105 -0.83 -17.16 10.04
C LEU A 105 -0.98 -17.93 11.36
N VAL A 106 0.11 -18.54 11.86
CA VAL A 106 0.08 -19.40 13.07
C VAL A 106 0.81 -18.79 14.25
N SER A 107 1.46 -17.65 14.08
CA SER A 107 2.17 -16.97 15.16
C SER A 107 1.18 -16.62 16.28
N SER A 108 1.48 -17.12 17.46
CA SER A 108 0.77 -16.81 18.69
C SER A 108 1.47 -15.73 19.50
N GLU A 109 2.56 -15.19 19.00
CA GLU A 109 3.28 -14.11 19.65
C GLU A 109 2.49 -12.81 19.61
N GLN A 110 2.56 -12.08 20.69
CA GLN A 110 1.90 -10.79 20.85
C GLN A 110 2.68 -9.74 20.05
N THR A 111 2.33 -9.59 18.78
CA THR A 111 2.98 -8.66 17.83
C THR A 111 2.29 -7.29 17.77
N ALA A 112 1.19 -7.13 18.52
CA ALA A 112 0.40 -5.90 18.59
C ALA A 112 0.11 -5.55 20.06
N PRO A 113 -0.04 -4.23 20.38
CA PRO A 113 -0.48 -3.83 21.71
C PRO A 113 -1.88 -4.35 22.00
N THR A 114 -2.11 -4.75 23.26
CA THR A 114 -3.42 -5.22 23.75
C THR A 114 -4.36 -4.07 24.09
N ASP A 115 -3.79 -2.93 24.43
CA ASP A 115 -4.52 -1.76 24.89
C ASP A 115 -4.48 -0.66 23.80
N VAL A 116 -5.46 0.24 23.87
CA VAL A 116 -5.48 1.45 23.05
C VAL A 116 -4.25 2.29 23.38
N LEU A 117 -3.51 2.72 22.34
CA LEU A 117 -2.31 3.53 22.52
C LEU A 117 -2.69 4.93 23.03
N PRO A 118 -2.08 5.41 24.13
CA PRO A 118 -2.30 6.75 24.62
C PRO A 118 -1.74 7.75 23.60
N THR A 119 -2.54 8.75 23.28
CA THR A 119 -2.18 9.84 22.39
C THR A 119 -2.71 11.16 22.93
N HIS A 120 -2.25 12.27 22.39
CA HIS A 120 -2.73 13.60 22.73
C HIS A 120 -3.58 14.13 21.58
N GLU A 121 -4.62 14.89 21.90
CA GLU A 121 -5.34 15.66 20.91
C GLU A 121 -4.37 16.69 20.28
N PHE A 122 -4.49 16.88 18.95
CA PHE A 122 -3.66 17.86 18.28
C PHE A 122 -4.21 19.26 18.53
N GLU A 123 -3.36 20.13 19.08
CA GLU A 123 -3.67 21.54 19.29
C GLU A 123 -2.76 22.42 18.40
N PRO A 124 -3.35 23.39 17.67
CA PRO A 124 -2.55 24.33 16.88
C PRO A 124 -1.61 25.13 17.79
N ILE A 125 -0.35 25.27 17.35
CA ILE A 125 0.70 25.99 18.07
C ILE A 125 1.01 27.30 17.34
N TYR A 126 1.15 28.37 18.10
CA TYR A 126 1.66 29.65 17.59
C TYR A 126 3.15 29.73 17.88
N LEU A 127 3.95 29.96 16.85
CA LEU A 127 5.40 30.01 16.92
C LEU A 127 5.90 31.42 16.64
N GLU A 128 6.87 31.84 17.41
CA GLU A 128 7.62 33.09 17.16
C GLU A 128 8.69 32.90 16.08
N GLU A 129 9.28 33.98 15.61
CA GLU A 129 10.37 33.93 14.63
C GLU A 129 11.56 33.12 15.18
N GLY A 130 12.02 32.12 14.41
CA GLY A 130 13.10 31.23 14.78
C GLY A 130 12.69 30.01 15.61
N GLU A 131 11.44 29.93 16.01
CA GLU A 131 10.91 28.71 16.64
C GLU A 131 10.51 27.66 15.61
N ILE A 132 10.71 26.38 15.97
CA ILE A 132 10.33 25.24 15.21
C ILE A 132 9.58 24.27 16.12
N SER A 133 8.43 23.77 15.68
CA SER A 133 7.71 22.69 16.31
C SER A 133 7.74 21.44 15.44
N VAL A 134 7.87 20.27 16.07
CA VAL A 134 7.79 18.97 15.41
C VAL A 134 6.75 18.13 16.13
N THR A 135 5.69 17.77 15.42
CA THR A 135 4.63 16.90 15.93
C THR A 135 4.66 15.56 15.19
N TRP A 136 4.73 14.46 15.94
CA TRP A 136 4.67 13.12 15.41
C TRP A 136 3.26 12.54 15.57
N PHE A 137 2.64 12.12 14.47
CA PHE A 137 1.26 11.58 14.41
C PHE A 137 1.19 10.05 14.39
N ALA A 138 2.25 9.38 14.65
CA ALA A 138 2.49 7.95 14.55
C ALA A 138 3.09 7.52 13.20
N HIS A 139 3.61 6.30 13.16
CA HIS A 139 4.37 5.72 12.06
C HIS A 139 5.43 6.71 11.53
N SER A 140 5.34 7.12 10.29
CA SER A 140 6.24 8.07 9.62
C SER A 140 5.68 9.50 9.50
N THR A 141 4.43 9.72 9.90
CA THR A 141 3.78 11.03 9.72
C THR A 141 4.30 12.05 10.71
N ILE A 142 4.94 13.11 10.18
CA ILE A 142 5.53 14.21 10.96
C ILE A 142 5.07 15.55 10.39
N LEU A 143 4.61 16.44 11.27
CA LEU A 143 4.35 17.84 10.94
C LEU A 143 5.50 18.70 11.50
N VAL A 144 6.18 19.41 10.63
CA VAL A 144 7.18 20.43 10.99
C VAL A 144 6.56 21.79 10.74
N GLN A 145 6.53 22.62 11.77
CA GLN A 145 5.97 23.97 11.73
C GLN A 145 7.01 25.01 12.07
N THR A 146 6.98 26.10 11.33
CA THR A 146 7.67 27.35 11.67
C THR A 146 6.62 28.46 11.76
N ASN A 147 7.03 29.69 12.13
CA ASN A 147 6.11 30.82 12.09
C ASN A 147 5.64 31.20 10.67
N GLN A 148 6.22 30.63 9.61
CA GLN A 148 5.96 31.00 8.22
C GLN A 148 5.42 29.84 7.38
N THR A 149 5.69 28.56 7.73
CA THR A 149 5.37 27.42 6.88
C THR A 149 5.08 26.15 7.68
N ASN A 150 4.14 25.37 7.18
CA ASN A 150 3.77 24.07 7.70
C ASN A 150 4.12 22.99 6.67
N ILE A 151 4.94 22.02 7.07
CA ILE A 151 5.47 20.96 6.24
C ILE A 151 5.00 19.63 6.81
N LEU A 152 4.30 18.85 6.02
CA LEU A 152 3.82 17.54 6.42
C LEU A 152 4.62 16.46 5.68
N MET A 153 5.20 15.52 6.43
CA MET A 153 6.04 14.44 5.89
C MET A 153 5.30 13.11 6.00
N ASP A 154 5.34 12.32 4.93
CA ASP A 154 4.77 10.97 4.83
C ASP A 154 3.38 10.84 5.49
N PRO A 155 2.39 11.63 5.07
CA PRO A 155 1.13 11.72 5.79
C PRO A 155 0.23 10.51 5.53
N ILE A 156 -0.15 9.82 6.62
CA ILE A 156 -1.07 8.68 6.63
C ILE A 156 -2.19 8.97 7.63
N PHE A 157 -3.32 9.42 7.13
CA PHE A 157 -4.53 9.68 7.90
C PHE A 157 -5.74 8.87 7.39
N GLY A 158 -5.51 7.94 6.47
CA GLY A 158 -6.52 7.01 5.98
C GLY A 158 -7.10 6.15 7.12
N LYS A 159 -8.39 5.90 7.04
CA LYS A 159 -9.15 5.21 8.11
C LYS A 159 -9.00 3.69 8.08
N ASP A 160 -8.57 3.15 6.97
CA ASP A 160 -8.59 1.72 6.69
C ASP A 160 -7.19 1.20 6.31
N ASN A 161 -7.11 -0.06 5.92
CA ASN A 161 -5.87 -0.76 5.61
C ASN A 161 -4.94 0.05 4.69
N MET A 162 -3.69 0.14 5.08
CA MET A 162 -2.62 0.77 4.30
C MET A 162 -2.32 0.07 2.97
N ASP A 163 -3.00 -1.02 2.66
CA ASP A 163 -2.77 -1.88 1.49
C ASP A 163 -3.96 -1.81 0.53
N PRO A 164 -3.75 -1.53 -0.77
CA PRO A 164 -4.81 -1.52 -1.78
C PRO A 164 -5.50 -2.87 -1.97
N LEU A 165 -4.91 -3.97 -1.51
CA LEU A 165 -5.45 -5.32 -1.61
C LEU A 165 -6.39 -5.70 -0.44
N PHE A 166 -6.64 -4.83 0.50
CA PHE A 166 -7.50 -5.04 1.68
C PHE A 166 -7.01 -6.12 2.66
N PHE A 167 -5.77 -6.56 2.54
CA PHE A 167 -5.15 -7.60 3.39
C PHE A 167 -3.98 -7.07 4.20
N GLY A 168 -3.65 -5.79 4.06
CA GLY A 168 -2.54 -5.15 4.74
C GLY A 168 -2.79 -4.95 6.24
N PRO A 169 -1.75 -4.57 6.98
CA PRO A 169 -1.87 -4.25 8.39
C PRO A 169 -2.76 -3.03 8.59
N SER A 170 -3.60 -3.09 9.62
CA SER A 170 -4.37 -1.94 10.09
C SER A 170 -3.58 -1.17 11.14
N PRO A 171 -3.79 0.15 11.25
CA PRO A 171 -3.24 0.93 12.35
C PRO A 171 -3.65 0.35 13.70
N PHE A 172 -2.78 0.45 14.70
CA PHE A 172 -3.17 0.14 16.07
C PHE A 172 -4.21 1.16 16.56
N PRO A 173 -5.12 0.76 17.47
CA PRO A 173 -6.10 1.67 18.01
C PRO A 173 -5.44 2.75 18.88
N PHE A 174 -5.78 4.02 18.63
CA PHE A 174 -5.32 5.19 19.39
C PHE A 174 -6.49 5.82 20.15
N GLU A 175 -6.19 6.54 21.24
CA GLU A 175 -7.20 7.33 21.95
C GLU A 175 -7.78 8.46 21.10
N HIS A 176 -6.93 9.16 20.34
CA HIS A 176 -7.32 10.25 19.46
C HIS A 176 -6.97 9.91 18.01
N THR A 177 -7.96 9.97 17.13
CA THR A 177 -7.75 9.84 15.68
C THR A 177 -7.43 11.20 15.09
N TYR A 178 -6.43 11.24 14.23
CA TYR A 178 -6.03 12.44 13.51
C TYR A 178 -6.61 12.42 12.09
N SER A 179 -6.87 13.59 11.55
CA SER A 179 -7.34 13.76 10.18
C SER A 179 -6.76 15.05 9.58
N VAL A 180 -6.76 15.14 8.25
CA VAL A 180 -6.27 16.33 7.53
C VAL A 180 -7.05 17.58 7.92
N GLU A 181 -8.35 17.46 8.22
CA GLU A 181 -9.22 18.57 8.60
C GLU A 181 -8.86 19.20 9.96
N ASN A 182 -8.17 18.45 10.82
CA ASN A 182 -7.73 18.95 12.12
C ASN A 182 -6.38 19.67 12.06
N LEU A 183 -5.66 19.56 10.91
CA LEU A 183 -4.34 20.16 10.74
C LEU A 183 -4.46 21.66 10.40
N PRO A 184 -3.43 22.44 10.68
CA PRO A 184 -3.29 23.78 10.11
C PRO A 184 -3.20 23.67 8.58
N LYS A 185 -3.34 24.80 7.89
CA LYS A 185 -3.07 24.84 6.45
C LYS A 185 -1.67 24.28 6.18
N ILE A 186 -1.58 23.23 5.38
CA ILE A 186 -0.30 22.65 4.95
C ILE A 186 0.17 23.38 3.69
N ASP A 187 1.41 23.83 3.70
CA ASP A 187 2.02 24.54 2.57
C ASP A 187 2.81 23.57 1.70
N HIS A 188 3.51 22.60 2.32
CA HIS A 188 4.34 21.62 1.63
C HIS A 188 4.10 20.21 2.17
N VAL A 189 4.06 19.24 1.27
CA VAL A 189 4.03 17.82 1.60
C VAL A 189 5.30 17.17 1.04
N LEU A 190 6.06 16.49 1.89
CA LEU A 190 7.25 15.73 1.52
C LEU A 190 6.93 14.23 1.62
N ILE A 191 7.20 13.48 0.55
CA ILE A 191 7.07 12.03 0.51
C ILE A 191 8.45 11.41 0.40
N SER A 192 8.76 10.46 1.28
CA SER A 192 10.06 9.79 1.28
C SER A 192 10.15 8.69 0.21
N HIS A 193 9.10 7.91 0.03
CA HIS A 193 9.01 6.83 -0.97
C HIS A 193 7.55 6.39 -1.17
N ASP A 194 7.32 5.42 -2.05
CA ASP A 194 6.01 5.02 -2.56
C ASP A 194 5.34 3.85 -1.84
N HIS A 195 5.85 3.40 -0.70
CA HIS A 195 5.13 2.41 0.10
C HIS A 195 3.84 2.98 0.69
N TYR A 196 2.82 2.14 0.80
CA TYR A 196 1.47 2.57 1.20
C TYR A 196 1.38 3.13 2.63
N ASP A 197 2.32 2.76 3.50
CA ASP A 197 2.47 3.30 4.85
C ASP A 197 3.27 4.61 4.91
N HIS A 198 3.61 5.20 3.73
CA HIS A 198 4.23 6.50 3.55
C HIS A 198 3.50 7.36 2.51
N LEU A 199 2.74 6.73 1.62
CA LEU A 199 2.03 7.37 0.52
C LEU A 199 0.57 6.89 0.48
N ASP A 200 -0.30 7.53 1.25
CA ASP A 200 -1.72 7.20 1.35
C ASP A 200 -2.57 8.01 0.37
N MET A 201 -3.23 7.33 -0.55
CA MET A 201 -4.03 7.93 -1.61
C MET A 201 -5.11 8.88 -1.08
N ASP A 202 -5.84 8.51 -0.03
CA ASP A 202 -6.96 9.30 0.48
C ASP A 202 -6.46 10.55 1.18
N THR A 203 -5.37 10.45 1.95
CA THR A 203 -4.70 11.60 2.56
C THR A 203 -4.15 12.55 1.50
N ILE A 204 -3.47 12.03 0.46
CA ILE A 204 -2.96 12.85 -0.64
C ILE A 204 -4.09 13.60 -1.36
N LYS A 205 -5.21 12.95 -1.62
CA LYS A 205 -6.39 13.59 -2.23
C LYS A 205 -7.00 14.67 -1.34
N ALA A 206 -7.01 14.49 -0.01
CA ALA A 206 -7.48 15.48 0.95
C ALA A 206 -6.55 16.71 1.01
N LEU A 207 -5.25 16.54 0.71
CA LEU A 207 -4.24 17.59 0.64
C LEU A 207 -4.11 18.26 -0.73
N LYS A 208 -5.07 18.03 -1.65
CA LYS A 208 -5.07 18.65 -2.97
C LYS A 208 -5.02 20.17 -2.89
N GLY A 209 -4.09 20.77 -3.64
CA GLY A 209 -3.85 22.22 -3.66
C GLY A 209 -2.68 22.66 -2.77
N THR A 210 -1.99 21.70 -2.13
CA THR A 210 -0.66 21.92 -1.54
C THR A 210 0.45 21.65 -2.56
N THR A 211 1.67 22.06 -2.27
CA THR A 211 2.84 21.71 -3.07
C THR A 211 3.44 20.40 -2.57
N PHE A 212 3.58 19.43 -3.46
CA PHE A 212 4.17 18.13 -3.18
C PHE A 212 5.64 18.08 -3.64
N HIS A 213 6.48 17.50 -2.80
CA HIS A 213 7.90 17.25 -3.06
C HIS A 213 8.15 15.77 -2.87
N VAL A 214 8.53 15.09 -3.96
CA VAL A 214 8.57 13.63 -4.01
C VAL A 214 9.85 13.14 -4.70
N PRO A 215 10.32 11.92 -4.45
CA PRO A 215 11.37 11.31 -5.24
C PRO A 215 10.95 11.09 -6.69
N LEU A 216 11.93 10.97 -7.58
CA LEU A 216 11.72 10.62 -8.99
C LEU A 216 10.82 9.38 -9.12
N GLY A 217 9.82 9.45 -9.99
CA GLY A 217 8.86 8.38 -10.27
C GLY A 217 7.58 8.43 -9.44
N VAL A 218 7.62 8.95 -8.22
CA VAL A 218 6.45 9.02 -7.32
C VAL A 218 5.35 9.95 -7.86
N LYS A 219 5.70 10.96 -8.64
CA LYS A 219 4.75 11.85 -9.32
C LYS A 219 3.69 11.10 -10.13
N ALA A 220 4.05 9.95 -10.71
CA ALA A 220 3.12 9.16 -11.51
C ALA A 220 1.90 8.71 -10.69
N HIS A 221 2.08 8.39 -9.40
CA HIS A 221 0.99 8.03 -8.49
C HIS A 221 0.06 9.23 -8.24
N LEU A 222 0.63 10.36 -7.86
CA LEU A 222 -0.12 11.57 -7.55
C LEU A 222 -0.94 12.08 -8.77
N VAL A 223 -0.34 12.07 -9.96
CA VAL A 223 -1.03 12.45 -11.20
C VAL A 223 -2.21 11.50 -11.49
N LYS A 224 -2.04 10.20 -11.32
CA LYS A 224 -3.14 9.23 -11.46
C LYS A 224 -4.26 9.49 -10.46
N TRP A 225 -3.95 9.99 -9.27
CA TRP A 225 -4.91 10.37 -8.25
C TRP A 225 -5.51 11.76 -8.43
N ASN A 226 -5.31 12.38 -9.61
CA ASN A 226 -5.80 13.71 -9.98
C ASN A 226 -5.23 14.88 -9.17
N ILE A 227 -4.01 14.75 -8.68
CA ILE A 227 -3.21 15.88 -8.23
C ILE A 227 -2.63 16.56 -9.47
N TRP A 228 -2.69 17.88 -9.51
CA TRP A 228 -2.22 18.61 -10.68
C TRP A 228 -0.70 18.57 -10.79
N SER A 229 -0.21 18.24 -12.00
CA SER A 229 1.22 18.03 -12.25
C SER A 229 2.12 19.23 -11.89
N TYR A 230 1.59 20.45 -11.91
CA TYR A 230 2.32 21.66 -11.54
C TYR A 230 2.46 21.85 -10.02
N ASP A 231 1.66 21.14 -9.21
CA ASP A 231 1.79 21.13 -7.77
C ASP A 231 2.81 20.07 -7.29
N ILE A 232 3.43 19.30 -8.19
CA ILE A 232 4.30 18.18 -7.86
C ILE A 232 5.70 18.41 -8.42
N ASN A 233 6.68 18.51 -7.51
CA ASN A 233 8.10 18.62 -7.82
C ASN A 233 8.79 17.30 -7.51
N GLU A 234 9.57 16.77 -8.46
CA GLU A 234 10.37 15.56 -8.30
C GLU A 234 11.84 15.91 -8.05
N TYR A 235 12.50 15.12 -7.22
CA TYR A 235 13.90 15.30 -6.80
C TYR A 235 14.65 13.99 -6.95
N ASP A 236 15.90 14.07 -7.40
CA ASP A 236 16.86 12.98 -7.33
C ASP A 236 17.65 13.06 -6.00
N TRP A 237 18.41 12.03 -5.70
CA TRP A 237 19.30 12.04 -4.54
C TRP A 237 20.30 13.19 -4.61
N TYR A 238 20.48 13.86 -3.49
CA TYR A 238 21.32 15.05 -3.28
C TYR A 238 20.74 16.35 -3.86
N ASP A 239 19.56 16.31 -4.50
CA ASP A 239 18.86 17.54 -4.83
C ASP A 239 18.41 18.24 -3.56
N THR A 240 18.50 19.57 -3.58
CA THR A 240 18.10 20.41 -2.46
C THR A 240 16.90 21.28 -2.84
N LEU A 241 15.90 21.28 -1.98
CA LEU A 241 14.73 22.15 -2.02
C LEU A 241 14.96 23.31 -1.06
N GLU A 242 15.02 24.52 -1.59
CA GLU A 242 15.02 25.76 -0.80
C GLU A 242 13.57 26.23 -0.63
N LEU A 243 13.04 26.18 0.60
CA LEU A 243 11.69 26.65 0.89
C LEU A 243 11.66 28.15 1.21
N ASN A 244 12.71 28.64 1.88
CA ASN A 244 12.95 30.06 2.16
C ASN A 244 14.43 30.25 2.54
N ASP A 245 14.82 31.49 2.85
CA ASP A 245 16.22 31.87 3.16
C ASP A 245 16.84 31.07 4.33
N ASN A 246 16.02 30.47 5.19
CA ASN A 246 16.45 29.79 6.42
C ASN A 246 16.10 28.31 6.47
N LEU A 247 15.39 27.77 5.47
CA LEU A 247 14.88 26.41 5.50
C LEU A 247 15.06 25.72 4.16
N SER A 248 15.87 24.67 4.17
CA SER A 248 16.08 23.81 3.01
C SER A 248 15.98 22.34 3.38
N PHE A 249 15.63 21.51 2.41
CA PHE A 249 15.63 20.05 2.51
C PHE A 249 16.48 19.45 1.41
N THR A 250 17.31 18.49 1.76
CA THR A 250 18.08 17.72 0.78
C THR A 250 17.59 16.28 0.78
N LEU A 251 17.23 15.75 -0.40
CA LEU A 251 16.89 14.35 -0.56
C LEU A 251 18.17 13.51 -0.45
N THR A 252 18.25 12.63 0.53
CA THR A 252 19.40 11.76 0.76
C THR A 252 19.06 10.31 0.39
N PRO A 253 20.02 9.54 -0.16
CA PRO A 253 19.80 8.14 -0.48
C PRO A 253 19.50 7.32 0.77
N SER A 254 18.58 6.38 0.62
CA SER A 254 18.25 5.38 1.63
C SER A 254 18.32 4.00 1.00
N GLN A 255 18.72 3.00 1.78
CA GLN A 255 18.76 1.62 1.33
C GLN A 255 17.38 0.97 1.55
N HIS A 256 16.55 1.05 0.52
CA HIS A 256 15.17 0.57 0.56
C HIS A 256 14.75 0.07 -0.83
N PHE A 257 13.52 -0.39 -0.97
CA PHE A 257 12.94 -0.80 -2.26
C PHE A 257 11.61 -0.05 -2.48
N SER A 258 11.26 0.10 -3.75
CA SER A 258 9.96 0.61 -4.18
C SER A 258 8.94 -0.54 -4.28
N GLY A 259 7.68 -0.29 -4.01
CA GLY A 259 6.59 -1.27 -3.95
C GLY A 259 5.96 -1.59 -5.28
#